data_1cd86b9e5de106685e399e9cd88a8a62
#
_entry.id   1cd86b9e5de106685e399e9cd88a8a62
#
_cell.length_a   1.000
_cell.length_b   1.000
_cell.length_c   1.000
_cell.angle_alpha   90.00
_cell.angle_beta   90.00
_cell.angle_gamma   90.00
#
_symmetry.space_group_name_H-M   'P 1'
#
loop_
_entity.id
_entity.type
_entity.pdbx_description
1 polymer ?
#
loop_
_entity_poly.entity_id
_entity_poly.type
_entity_poly.pdbx_seq_one_letter_code
_entity_poly.pdbx_strand_id
1 'polypeptide(L)'
;MNVQPGPGAGEPHDIDFLHELGERIASADPLHKVLLRILEFIASVMKCDSCFVYVLEGGELVLRASKNPHSEVVDRLKLRVGQGITGWVAEHKNPVAIPWNASNDPRFQSFNELPEDLFEAFLSVPILCRDRVVGVINVQHREPHTYTQREIQLISTIGFLVGPEIDTVRRDDEASKVSELVGARKLVEDATRILQRDLGVTEEEAYLTLQKQSRERRKSMREIADAILLSDEIKHPPA
;
A
#
# COMPACT_ATOMS: atom_id res chain seq x y z
N MET A 1 -46.50 -28.93 3.95
CA MET A 1 -45.90 -27.94 3.03
C MET A 1 -44.68 -27.34 3.73
N ASN A 2 -43.51 -27.95 3.49
CA ASN A 2 -42.25 -27.53 4.12
C ASN A 2 -41.66 -26.45 3.23
N VAL A 3 -41.65 -25.20 3.72
CA VAL A 3 -40.94 -24.10 3.07
C VAL A 3 -39.47 -24.25 3.46
N GLN A 4 -38.61 -24.63 2.51
CA GLN A 4 -37.17 -24.54 2.67
C GLN A 4 -36.77 -23.05 2.71
N PRO A 5 -35.91 -22.62 3.65
CA PRO A 5 -35.36 -21.28 3.62
C PRO A 5 -34.46 -21.11 2.39
N GLY A 6 -34.65 -20.01 1.65
CA GLY A 6 -33.87 -19.65 0.47
C GLY A 6 -32.39 -19.39 0.81
N PRO A 7 -31.48 -19.59 -0.15
CA PRO A 7 -30.06 -19.32 0.03
C PRO A 7 -29.81 -17.80 0.04
N GLY A 8 -29.42 -17.21 1.20
CA GLY A 8 -29.08 -15.78 1.19
C GLY A 8 -28.90 -15.07 2.52
N ALA A 9 -28.97 -15.76 3.65
CA ALA A 9 -28.53 -15.13 4.91
C ALA A 9 -27.04 -15.45 5.14
N GLY A 10 -26.15 -14.43 5.14
CA GLY A 10 -24.79 -14.58 5.62
C GLY A 10 -24.80 -15.21 7.01
N GLU A 11 -23.77 -15.97 7.36
CA GLU A 11 -23.67 -16.47 8.72
C GLU A 11 -23.57 -15.27 9.68
N PRO A 12 -24.13 -15.35 10.91
CA PRO A 12 -24.08 -14.25 11.87
C PRO A 12 -22.68 -13.68 12.04
N HIS A 13 -21.66 -14.52 11.97
CA HIS A 13 -20.25 -14.15 12.09
C HIS A 13 -19.75 -13.22 10.98
N ASP A 14 -20.22 -13.37 9.74
CA ASP A 14 -19.84 -12.51 8.61
C ASP A 14 -20.38 -11.09 8.78
N ILE A 15 -21.62 -10.96 9.27
CA ILE A 15 -22.28 -9.66 9.48
C ILE A 15 -21.64 -8.93 10.65
N ASP A 16 -21.37 -9.60 11.76
CA ASP A 16 -20.73 -9.03 12.93
C ASP A 16 -19.32 -8.49 12.58
N PHE A 17 -18.56 -9.22 11.79
CA PHE A 17 -17.26 -8.76 11.33
C PHE A 17 -17.35 -7.54 10.42
N LEU A 18 -18.26 -7.53 9.44
CA LEU A 18 -18.45 -6.37 8.56
C LEU A 18 -18.86 -5.12 9.34
N HIS A 19 -19.65 -5.29 10.41
CA HIS A 19 -20.00 -4.21 11.32
C HIS A 19 -18.77 -3.70 12.09
N GLU A 20 -18.00 -4.59 12.72
CA GLU A 20 -16.76 -4.24 13.42
C GLU A 20 -15.73 -3.54 12.49
N LEU A 21 -15.58 -4.02 11.26
CA LEU A 21 -14.72 -3.40 10.26
C LEU A 21 -15.19 -1.97 9.93
N GLY A 22 -16.50 -1.77 9.76
CA GLY A 22 -17.08 -0.45 9.51
C GLY A 22 -16.85 0.52 10.68
N GLU A 23 -17.02 0.07 11.94
CA GLU A 23 -16.75 0.87 13.12
C GLU A 23 -15.26 1.29 13.22
N ARG A 24 -14.33 0.39 12.89
CA ARG A 24 -12.89 0.67 12.93
C ARG A 24 -12.46 1.65 11.85
N ILE A 25 -12.98 1.52 10.64
CA ILE A 25 -12.77 2.50 9.58
C ILE A 25 -13.29 3.87 10.03
N ALA A 26 -14.46 3.91 10.65
CA ALA A 26 -15.04 5.15 11.17
C ALA A 26 -14.24 5.75 12.35
N SER A 27 -13.52 4.93 13.13
CA SER A 27 -12.69 5.37 14.26
C SER A 27 -11.26 5.80 13.88
N ALA A 28 -10.92 5.83 12.58
CA ALA A 28 -9.60 6.17 12.05
C ALA A 28 -8.47 5.30 12.62
N ASP A 29 -8.70 3.98 12.76
CA ASP A 29 -7.63 3.04 13.12
C ASP A 29 -6.52 3.08 12.04
N PRO A 30 -5.24 2.96 12.42
CA PRO A 30 -4.16 2.92 11.45
C PRO A 30 -4.37 1.82 10.40
N LEU A 31 -4.22 2.15 9.12
CA LEU A 31 -4.46 1.23 7.99
C LEU A 31 -3.85 -0.16 8.20
N HIS A 32 -2.61 -0.23 8.71
CA HIS A 32 -1.94 -1.50 8.96
C HIS A 32 -2.73 -2.40 9.93
N LYS A 33 -3.32 -1.86 11.00
CA LYS A 33 -4.16 -2.63 11.94
C LYS A 33 -5.45 -3.11 11.28
N VAL A 34 -6.06 -2.27 10.44
CA VAL A 34 -7.25 -2.65 9.66
C VAL A 34 -6.92 -3.81 8.72
N LEU A 35 -5.80 -3.71 7.98
CA LEU A 35 -5.36 -4.76 7.06
C LEU A 35 -5.06 -6.09 7.77
N LEU A 36 -4.40 -6.07 8.92
CA LEU A 36 -4.13 -7.29 9.71
C LEU A 36 -5.44 -7.93 10.19
N ARG A 37 -6.39 -7.13 10.66
CA ARG A 37 -7.70 -7.63 11.11
C ARG A 37 -8.48 -8.29 9.98
N ILE A 38 -8.43 -7.70 8.78
CA ILE A 38 -9.01 -8.28 7.56
C ILE A 38 -8.40 -9.65 7.26
N LEU A 39 -7.08 -9.76 7.33
CA LEU A 39 -6.38 -11.04 7.11
C LEU A 39 -6.80 -12.11 8.12
N GLU A 40 -6.89 -11.77 9.40
CA GLU A 40 -7.33 -12.69 10.45
C GLU A 40 -8.75 -13.21 10.18
N PHE A 41 -9.67 -12.30 9.81
CA PHE A 41 -11.03 -12.68 9.47
C PHE A 41 -11.09 -13.56 8.23
N ILE A 42 -10.47 -13.13 7.11
CA ILE A 42 -10.42 -13.92 5.87
C ILE A 42 -9.87 -15.33 6.17
N ALA A 43 -8.78 -15.40 6.94
CA ALA A 43 -8.16 -16.66 7.30
C ALA A 43 -9.09 -17.56 8.12
N SER A 44 -9.90 -17.00 9.01
CA SER A 44 -10.84 -17.75 9.84
C SER A 44 -12.03 -18.29 9.05
N VAL A 45 -12.60 -17.48 8.15
CA VAL A 45 -13.78 -17.85 7.34
C VAL A 45 -13.41 -18.75 6.17
N MET A 46 -12.35 -18.40 5.43
CA MET A 46 -11.90 -19.16 4.26
C MET A 46 -11.09 -20.40 4.65
N LYS A 47 -10.61 -20.48 5.90
CA LYS A 47 -9.69 -21.54 6.37
C LYS A 47 -8.47 -21.68 5.46
N CYS A 48 -8.02 -20.57 4.86
CA CYS A 48 -6.94 -20.57 3.89
C CYS A 48 -5.58 -20.77 4.55
N ASP A 49 -4.61 -21.28 3.79
CA ASP A 49 -3.23 -21.46 4.24
C ASP A 49 -2.44 -20.16 4.19
N SER A 50 -2.73 -19.30 3.21
CA SER A 50 -2.11 -17.99 3.07
C SER A 50 -3.11 -16.93 2.61
N CYS A 51 -2.87 -15.69 3.05
CA CYS A 51 -3.62 -14.52 2.58
C CYS A 51 -2.67 -13.32 2.55
N PHE A 52 -2.72 -12.55 1.45
CA PHE A 52 -1.92 -11.35 1.22
C PHE A 52 -2.81 -10.17 0.86
N VAL A 53 -2.46 -8.98 1.36
CA VAL A 53 -3.07 -7.73 0.90
C VAL A 53 -2.00 -6.84 0.29
N TYR A 54 -2.20 -6.51 -0.97
CA TYR A 54 -1.38 -5.56 -1.72
C TYR A 54 -2.10 -4.23 -1.83
N VAL A 55 -1.36 -3.13 -1.69
CA VAL A 55 -1.85 -1.76 -1.90
C VAL A 55 -1.16 -1.16 -3.13
N LEU A 56 -1.91 -0.49 -3.97
CA LEU A 56 -1.39 0.16 -5.18
C LEU A 56 -0.79 1.52 -4.82
N GLU A 57 0.53 1.65 -4.92
CA GLU A 57 1.30 2.84 -4.60
C GLU A 57 2.28 3.17 -5.72
N GLY A 58 2.25 4.40 -6.23
CA GLY A 58 3.17 4.84 -7.28
C GLY A 58 3.12 4.01 -8.57
N GLY A 59 2.01 3.30 -8.83
CA GLY A 59 1.85 2.40 -9.99
C GLY A 59 2.31 0.96 -9.74
N GLU A 60 2.76 0.63 -8.54
CA GLU A 60 3.16 -0.72 -8.14
C GLU A 60 2.26 -1.24 -7.01
N LEU A 61 2.02 -2.54 -7.00
CA LEU A 61 1.32 -3.24 -5.92
C LEU A 61 2.34 -3.63 -4.86
N VAL A 62 2.30 -2.97 -3.71
CA VAL A 62 3.19 -3.22 -2.57
C VAL A 62 2.49 -4.16 -1.59
N LEU A 63 3.14 -5.24 -1.17
CA LEU A 63 2.63 -6.14 -0.13
C LEU A 63 2.62 -5.42 1.21
N ARG A 64 1.44 -5.13 1.74
CA ARG A 64 1.26 -4.38 2.99
C ARG A 64 0.85 -5.24 4.18
N ALA A 65 0.26 -6.40 3.93
CA ALA A 65 -0.08 -7.33 5.00
C ALA A 65 -0.04 -8.77 4.51
N SER A 66 0.41 -9.67 5.37
CA SER A 66 0.49 -11.12 5.16
C SER A 66 -0.02 -11.85 6.40
N LYS A 67 -0.81 -12.92 6.19
CA LYS A 67 -1.19 -13.87 7.24
C LYS A 67 0.02 -14.61 7.79
N ASN A 68 0.93 -15.00 6.91
CA ASN A 68 2.13 -15.75 7.26
C ASN A 68 3.26 -14.78 7.68
N PRO A 69 4.17 -15.20 8.57
CA PRO A 69 5.22 -14.34 9.11
C PRO A 69 6.32 -14.08 8.06
N HIS A 70 6.04 -13.24 7.08
CA HIS A 70 6.96 -12.81 6.03
C HIS A 70 7.42 -11.36 6.24
N SER A 71 7.98 -11.08 7.41
CA SER A 71 8.44 -9.72 7.76
C SER A 71 9.51 -9.18 6.80
N GLU A 72 10.26 -10.07 6.15
CA GLU A 72 11.31 -9.72 5.19
C GLU A 72 10.75 -9.25 3.82
N VAL A 73 9.51 -9.61 3.48
CA VAL A 73 8.88 -9.24 2.19
C VAL A 73 7.75 -8.22 2.35
N VAL A 74 7.11 -8.12 3.52
CA VAL A 74 6.14 -7.06 3.79
C VAL A 74 6.83 -5.70 3.64
N ASP A 75 6.16 -4.75 2.96
CA ASP A 75 6.64 -3.41 2.58
C ASP A 75 7.78 -3.39 1.54
N ARG A 76 8.30 -4.55 1.13
CA ARG A 76 9.40 -4.66 0.16
C ARG A 76 9.00 -5.33 -1.14
N LEU A 77 8.14 -6.36 -1.08
CA LEU A 77 7.66 -7.04 -2.27
C LEU A 77 6.74 -6.12 -3.08
N LYS A 78 7.12 -5.90 -4.33
CA LYS A 78 6.42 -5.06 -5.27
C LYS A 78 6.15 -5.80 -6.57
N LEU A 79 4.95 -5.63 -7.09
CA LEU A 79 4.50 -6.19 -8.36
C LEU A 79 4.02 -5.04 -9.25
N ARG A 80 4.28 -5.15 -10.56
CA ARG A 80 3.70 -4.20 -11.51
C ARG A 80 2.24 -4.55 -11.80
N VAL A 81 1.43 -3.55 -12.12
CA VAL A 81 0.11 -3.77 -12.71
C VAL A 81 0.29 -4.57 -14.01
N GLY A 82 -0.51 -5.60 -14.23
CA GLY A 82 -0.38 -6.56 -15.33
C GLY A 82 0.58 -7.73 -15.06
N GLN A 83 1.38 -7.69 -14.00
CA GLN A 83 2.39 -8.71 -13.70
C GLN A 83 1.83 -9.82 -12.81
N GLY A 84 1.86 -11.05 -13.29
CA GLY A 84 1.33 -12.21 -12.57
C GLY A 84 -0.19 -12.17 -12.42
N ILE A 85 -0.76 -13.11 -11.68
CA ILE A 85 -2.22 -13.16 -11.42
C ILE A 85 -2.67 -11.89 -10.68
N THR A 86 -1.94 -11.49 -9.65
CA THR A 86 -2.25 -10.30 -8.82
C THR A 86 -2.24 -9.01 -9.64
N GLY A 87 -1.21 -8.81 -10.46
CA GLY A 87 -1.12 -7.65 -11.35
C GLY A 87 -2.18 -7.65 -12.44
N TRP A 88 -2.51 -8.83 -12.99
CA TRP A 88 -3.60 -8.99 -13.96
C TRP A 88 -4.94 -8.57 -13.37
N VAL A 89 -5.24 -8.99 -12.12
CA VAL A 89 -6.46 -8.60 -11.40
C VAL A 89 -6.52 -7.09 -11.18
N ALA A 90 -5.39 -6.47 -10.85
CA ALA A 90 -5.32 -5.01 -10.71
C ALA A 90 -5.60 -4.29 -12.04
N GLU A 91 -5.10 -4.82 -13.16
CA GLU A 91 -5.29 -4.23 -14.49
C GLU A 91 -6.73 -4.38 -14.99
N HIS A 92 -7.32 -5.58 -14.83
CA HIS A 92 -8.61 -5.92 -15.41
C HIS A 92 -9.79 -5.69 -14.47
N LYS A 93 -9.55 -5.41 -13.18
CA LYS A 93 -10.55 -5.16 -12.14
C LYS A 93 -11.54 -6.33 -11.94
N ASN A 94 -11.15 -7.52 -12.31
CA ASN A 94 -11.98 -8.72 -12.23
C ASN A 94 -11.31 -9.75 -11.32
N PRO A 95 -12.08 -10.42 -10.43
CA PRO A 95 -11.56 -11.53 -9.64
C PRO A 95 -11.07 -12.68 -10.51
N VAL A 96 -10.05 -13.37 -10.04
CA VAL A 96 -9.53 -14.62 -10.61
C VAL A 96 -9.59 -15.69 -9.55
N ALA A 97 -10.28 -16.80 -9.84
CA ALA A 97 -10.35 -17.97 -8.97
C ALA A 97 -9.79 -19.18 -9.72
N ILE A 98 -8.76 -19.80 -9.20
CA ILE A 98 -8.09 -20.98 -9.74
C ILE A 98 -8.20 -22.07 -8.69
N PRO A 99 -8.98 -23.14 -8.94
CA PRO A 99 -9.27 -24.14 -7.91
C PRO A 99 -8.15 -25.15 -7.67
N TRP A 100 -7.24 -25.34 -8.62
CA TRP A 100 -6.09 -26.24 -8.52
C TRP A 100 -5.01 -25.83 -9.53
N ASN A 101 -3.78 -26.24 -9.27
CA ASN A 101 -2.65 -26.12 -10.20
C ASN A 101 -2.38 -24.67 -10.63
N ALA A 102 -2.44 -23.75 -9.67
CA ALA A 102 -2.31 -22.30 -9.90
C ALA A 102 -0.97 -21.94 -10.58
N SER A 103 0.10 -22.69 -10.30
CA SER A 103 1.43 -22.48 -10.91
C SER A 103 1.45 -22.71 -12.43
N ASN A 104 0.46 -23.44 -12.99
CA ASN A 104 0.34 -23.67 -14.43
C ASN A 104 -0.60 -22.66 -15.13
N ASP A 105 -1.22 -21.74 -14.41
CA ASP A 105 -2.01 -20.67 -15.03
C ASP A 105 -1.08 -19.79 -15.89
N PRO A 106 -1.44 -19.43 -17.14
CA PRO A 106 -0.58 -18.64 -18.03
C PRO A 106 -0.19 -17.27 -17.46
N ARG A 107 -0.94 -16.75 -16.48
CA ARG A 107 -0.68 -15.48 -15.80
C ARG A 107 0.20 -15.64 -14.58
N PHE A 108 0.44 -16.89 -14.13
CA PHE A 108 1.22 -17.13 -12.93
C PHE A 108 2.67 -16.68 -13.12
N GLN A 109 3.21 -16.05 -12.11
CA GLN A 109 4.62 -15.72 -12.01
C GLN A 109 5.08 -15.88 -10.58
N SER A 110 6.13 -16.66 -10.37
CA SER A 110 6.85 -16.73 -9.09
C SER A 110 7.68 -15.48 -8.89
N PHE A 111 7.63 -14.88 -7.71
CA PHE A 111 8.30 -13.61 -7.48
C PHE A 111 9.46 -13.67 -6.50
N ASN A 112 9.41 -14.55 -5.51
CA ASN A 112 10.40 -14.59 -4.42
C ASN A 112 10.68 -15.99 -3.90
N GLU A 113 10.35 -17.02 -4.66
CA GLU A 113 10.50 -18.42 -4.21
C GLU A 113 9.82 -18.66 -2.85
N LEU A 114 8.69 -17.99 -2.59
CA LEU A 114 7.92 -18.20 -1.38
C LEU A 114 7.27 -19.58 -1.40
N PRO A 115 7.08 -20.24 -0.24
CA PRO A 115 6.35 -21.50 -0.17
C PRO A 115 4.97 -21.45 -0.82
N GLU A 116 4.33 -20.27 -0.79
CA GLU A 116 3.03 -19.98 -1.39
C GLU A 116 3.02 -20.06 -2.92
N ASP A 117 4.17 -19.95 -3.57
CA ASP A 117 4.30 -20.10 -5.01
C ASP A 117 3.97 -21.54 -5.48
N LEU A 118 3.97 -22.50 -4.55
CA LEU A 118 3.64 -23.91 -4.81
C LEU A 118 2.20 -24.29 -4.40
N PHE A 119 1.39 -23.34 -3.94
CA PHE A 119 0.04 -23.63 -3.49
C PHE A 119 -0.90 -23.93 -4.67
N GLU A 120 -1.82 -24.90 -4.45
CA GLU A 120 -2.66 -25.43 -5.52
C GLU A 120 -3.74 -24.44 -5.95
N ALA A 121 -4.46 -23.86 -4.98
CA ALA A 121 -5.59 -23.00 -5.27
C ALA A 121 -5.29 -21.54 -4.98
N PHE A 122 -5.78 -20.65 -5.86
CA PHE A 122 -5.50 -19.22 -5.80
C PHE A 122 -6.77 -18.41 -6.11
N LEU A 123 -7.14 -17.53 -5.19
CA LEU A 123 -8.17 -16.50 -5.41
C LEU A 123 -7.52 -15.14 -5.30
N SER A 124 -7.72 -14.30 -6.29
CA SER A 124 -7.26 -12.90 -6.31
C SER A 124 -8.45 -11.99 -6.59
N VAL A 125 -8.66 -10.99 -5.73
CA VAL A 125 -9.81 -10.08 -5.79
C VAL A 125 -9.34 -8.63 -5.72
N PRO A 126 -9.80 -7.74 -6.63
CA PRO A 126 -9.41 -6.33 -6.59
C PRO A 126 -10.07 -5.60 -5.42
N ILE A 127 -9.32 -4.71 -4.79
CA ILE A 127 -9.84 -3.71 -3.86
C ILE A 127 -10.16 -2.45 -4.66
N LEU A 128 -11.44 -2.04 -4.65
CA LEU A 128 -11.90 -0.95 -5.47
C LEU A 128 -12.34 0.25 -4.63
N CYS A 129 -11.97 1.45 -5.08
CA CYS A 129 -12.50 2.72 -4.60
C CYS A 129 -12.92 3.58 -5.79
N ARG A 130 -14.21 3.94 -5.88
CA ARG A 130 -14.76 4.78 -6.97
C ARG A 130 -14.33 4.26 -8.36
N ASP A 131 -14.50 2.98 -8.60
CA ASP A 131 -14.11 2.27 -9.84
C ASP A 131 -12.61 2.26 -10.16
N ARG A 132 -11.76 2.63 -9.23
CA ARG A 132 -10.29 2.51 -9.36
C ARG A 132 -9.79 1.40 -8.46
N VAL A 133 -8.81 0.64 -8.95
CA VAL A 133 -8.10 -0.32 -8.12
C VAL A 133 -7.17 0.45 -7.18
N VAL A 134 -7.27 0.15 -5.89
CA VAL A 134 -6.40 0.69 -4.84
C VAL A 134 -5.59 -0.42 -4.17
N GLY A 135 -5.86 -1.68 -4.49
CA GLY A 135 -5.14 -2.83 -3.98
C GLY A 135 -5.70 -4.15 -4.51
N VAL A 136 -5.18 -5.26 -4.00
CA VAL A 136 -5.61 -6.63 -4.33
C VAL A 136 -5.49 -7.50 -3.07
N ILE A 137 -6.50 -8.36 -2.85
CA ILE A 137 -6.47 -9.40 -1.83
C ILE A 137 -6.23 -10.74 -2.53
N ASN A 138 -5.24 -11.51 -2.07
CA ASN A 138 -4.97 -12.86 -2.50
C ASN A 138 -5.28 -13.84 -1.36
N VAL A 139 -5.94 -14.93 -1.69
CA VAL A 139 -6.23 -16.06 -0.79
C VAL A 139 -5.73 -17.33 -1.44
N GLN A 140 -4.97 -18.15 -0.70
CA GLN A 140 -4.33 -19.33 -1.26
C GLN A 140 -4.52 -20.54 -0.35
N HIS A 141 -4.67 -21.72 -0.99
CA HIS A 141 -4.73 -23.02 -0.32
C HIS A 141 -3.65 -23.95 -0.87
N ARG A 142 -3.03 -24.72 0.02
CA ARG A 142 -2.04 -25.76 -0.34
C ARG A 142 -2.67 -26.89 -1.15
N GLU A 143 -3.90 -27.22 -0.78
CA GLU A 143 -4.70 -28.26 -1.45
C GLU A 143 -5.68 -27.63 -2.45
N PRO A 144 -6.18 -28.40 -3.41
CA PRO A 144 -7.23 -27.93 -4.31
C PRO A 144 -8.44 -27.39 -3.53
N HIS A 145 -8.92 -26.21 -3.92
CA HIS A 145 -10.08 -25.56 -3.30
C HIS A 145 -10.94 -24.87 -4.36
N THR A 146 -12.19 -25.26 -4.46
CA THR A 146 -13.17 -24.63 -5.37
C THR A 146 -13.81 -23.45 -4.66
N TYR A 147 -13.43 -22.24 -5.05
CA TYR A 147 -13.99 -21.01 -4.48
C TYR A 147 -15.45 -20.85 -4.90
N THR A 148 -16.34 -20.78 -3.92
CA THR A 148 -17.77 -20.54 -4.13
C THR A 148 -18.02 -19.08 -4.50
N GLN A 149 -19.17 -18.81 -5.15
CA GLN A 149 -19.58 -17.43 -5.42
C GLN A 149 -19.73 -16.59 -4.15
N ARG A 150 -20.16 -17.22 -3.04
CA ARG A 150 -20.26 -16.56 -1.73
C ARG A 150 -18.91 -16.11 -1.21
N GLU A 151 -17.90 -16.96 -1.29
CA GLU A 151 -16.52 -16.62 -0.86
C GLU A 151 -15.97 -15.46 -1.69
N ILE A 152 -16.11 -15.51 -3.02
CA ILE A 152 -15.66 -14.42 -3.91
C ILE A 152 -16.40 -13.13 -3.58
N GLN A 153 -17.72 -13.17 -3.35
CA GLN A 153 -18.51 -12.00 -2.98
C GLN A 153 -18.11 -11.42 -1.62
N LEU A 154 -17.83 -12.28 -0.63
CA LEU A 154 -17.39 -11.86 0.69
C LEU A 154 -16.08 -11.08 0.60
N ILE A 155 -15.06 -11.65 -0.07
CA ILE A 155 -13.77 -10.97 -0.24
C ILE A 155 -13.93 -9.66 -1.03
N SER A 156 -14.79 -9.66 -2.07
CA SER A 156 -15.08 -8.43 -2.84
C SER A 156 -15.75 -7.36 -1.97
N THR A 157 -16.67 -7.74 -1.09
CA THR A 157 -17.35 -6.83 -0.16
C THR A 157 -16.34 -6.20 0.81
N ILE A 158 -15.45 -7.01 1.37
CA ILE A 158 -14.34 -6.52 2.21
C ILE A 158 -13.50 -5.51 1.42
N GLY A 159 -13.15 -5.83 0.17
CA GLY A 159 -12.41 -4.92 -0.71
C GLY A 159 -13.12 -3.59 -0.93
N PHE A 160 -14.44 -3.58 -1.11
CA PHE A 160 -15.23 -2.34 -1.24
C PHE A 160 -15.26 -1.52 0.04
N LEU A 161 -15.31 -2.16 1.21
CA LEU A 161 -15.35 -1.47 2.49
C LEU A 161 -14.01 -0.82 2.85
N VAL A 162 -12.89 -1.50 2.56
CA VAL A 162 -11.56 -1.00 2.91
C VAL A 162 -10.95 -0.09 1.84
N GLY A 163 -11.45 -0.16 0.61
CA GLY A 163 -10.94 0.62 -0.51
C GLY A 163 -10.87 2.14 -0.28
N PRO A 164 -11.92 2.78 0.24
CA PRO A 164 -11.90 4.21 0.58
C PRO A 164 -10.84 4.58 1.60
N GLU A 165 -10.61 3.74 2.62
CA GLU A 165 -9.59 3.97 3.64
C GLU A 165 -8.18 3.92 3.05
N ILE A 166 -7.89 2.89 2.25
CA ILE A 166 -6.62 2.78 1.51
C ILE A 166 -6.40 4.02 0.63
N ASP A 167 -7.43 4.46 -0.11
CA ASP A 167 -7.32 5.63 -1.01
C ASP A 167 -7.05 6.92 -0.22
N THR A 168 -7.64 7.07 0.96
CA THR A 168 -7.42 8.23 1.85
C THR A 168 -5.99 8.26 2.37
N VAL A 169 -5.51 7.19 3.00
CA VAL A 169 -4.14 7.12 3.52
C VAL A 169 -3.12 7.34 2.41
N ARG A 170 -3.31 6.72 1.25
CA ARG A 170 -2.43 6.90 0.09
C ARG A 170 -2.35 8.36 -0.37
N ARG A 171 -3.48 9.06 -0.42
CA ARG A 171 -3.52 10.49 -0.80
C ARG A 171 -2.82 11.38 0.22
N ASP A 172 -2.99 11.09 1.50
CA ASP A 172 -2.35 11.82 2.58
C ASP A 172 -0.82 11.64 2.52
N ASP A 173 -0.35 10.42 2.27
CA ASP A 173 1.07 10.13 2.07
C ASP A 173 1.64 10.84 0.82
N GLU A 174 0.91 10.82 -0.30
CA GLU A 174 1.30 11.54 -1.53
C GLU A 174 1.36 13.05 -1.29
N ALA A 175 0.35 13.62 -0.62
CA ALA A 175 0.30 15.04 -0.28
C ALA A 175 1.44 15.45 0.66
N SER A 176 1.75 14.62 1.67
CA SER A 176 2.87 14.84 2.59
C SER A 176 4.21 14.85 1.84
N LYS A 177 4.45 13.88 0.96
CA LYS A 177 5.67 13.82 0.13
C LYS A 177 5.83 15.04 -0.77
N VAL A 178 4.74 15.48 -1.41
CA VAL A 178 4.76 16.70 -2.24
C VAL A 178 5.06 17.93 -1.38
N SER A 179 4.44 18.05 -0.21
CA SER A 179 4.68 19.16 0.73
C SER A 179 6.13 19.18 1.20
N GLU A 180 6.71 18.02 1.52
CA GLU A 180 8.13 17.91 1.91
C GLU A 180 9.08 18.33 0.78
N LEU A 181 8.80 17.93 -0.46
CA LEU A 181 9.62 18.30 -1.63
C LEU A 181 9.55 19.81 -1.89
N VAL A 182 8.37 20.41 -1.82
CA VAL A 182 8.17 21.85 -1.99
C VAL A 182 8.87 22.62 -0.87
N GLY A 183 8.72 22.15 0.39
CA GLY A 183 9.41 22.73 1.55
C GLY A 183 10.93 22.66 1.41
N ALA A 184 11.49 21.51 1.03
CA ALA A 184 12.92 21.33 0.82
C ALA A 184 13.46 22.26 -0.29
N ARG A 185 12.71 22.40 -1.40
CA ARG A 185 13.09 23.32 -2.48
C ARG A 185 13.14 24.77 -2.01
N LYS A 186 12.11 25.21 -1.29
CA LYS A 186 12.07 26.57 -0.73
C LYS A 186 13.24 26.84 0.21
N LEU A 187 13.57 25.90 1.11
CA LEU A 187 14.72 26.01 2.01
C LEU A 187 16.03 26.18 1.24
N VAL A 188 16.23 25.40 0.16
CA VAL A 188 17.43 25.52 -0.69
C VAL A 188 17.47 26.88 -1.40
N GLU A 189 16.34 27.37 -1.92
CA GLU A 189 16.24 28.69 -2.56
C GLU A 189 16.54 29.82 -1.56
N ASP A 190 16.02 29.74 -0.33
CA ASP A 190 16.28 30.72 0.73
C ASP A 190 17.76 30.71 1.17
N ALA A 191 18.35 29.53 1.39
CA ALA A 191 19.77 29.39 1.70
C ALA A 191 20.67 29.90 0.57
N THR A 192 20.31 29.67 -0.68
CA THR A 192 21.03 30.19 -1.85
C THR A 192 21.05 31.72 -1.84
N ARG A 193 19.89 32.35 -1.53
CA ARG A 193 19.82 33.83 -1.41
C ARG A 193 20.72 34.40 -0.29
N ILE A 194 20.78 33.70 0.85
CA ILE A 194 21.64 34.06 1.95
C ILE A 194 23.11 33.99 1.52
N LEU A 195 23.55 32.91 0.88
CA LEU A 195 24.89 32.76 0.37
C LEU A 195 25.26 33.79 -0.69
N GLN A 196 24.33 34.14 -1.60
CA GLN A 196 24.55 35.23 -2.56
C GLN A 196 24.84 36.55 -1.85
N ARG A 197 24.02 36.88 -0.84
CA ARG A 197 24.20 38.11 -0.07
C ARG A 197 25.52 38.10 0.71
N ASP A 198 25.83 37.02 1.41
CA ASP A 198 26.97 36.95 2.34
C ASP A 198 28.31 36.79 1.62
N LEU A 199 28.36 36.13 0.47
CA LEU A 199 29.58 35.87 -0.30
C LEU A 199 29.75 36.78 -1.52
N GLY A 200 28.71 37.51 -1.91
CA GLY A 200 28.74 38.38 -3.10
C GLY A 200 28.85 37.61 -4.41
N VAL A 201 28.33 36.37 -4.47
CA VAL A 201 28.41 35.48 -5.62
C VAL A 201 27.10 35.43 -6.39
N THR A 202 27.12 34.85 -7.60
CA THR A 202 25.92 34.61 -8.39
C THR A 202 25.06 33.50 -7.79
N GLU A 203 23.79 33.39 -8.22
CA GLU A 203 22.86 32.32 -7.79
C GLU A 203 23.43 30.93 -8.10
N GLU A 204 24.00 30.77 -9.29
CA GLU A 204 24.60 29.50 -9.73
C GLU A 204 25.79 29.11 -8.85
N GLU A 205 26.68 30.05 -8.54
CA GLU A 205 27.85 29.82 -7.66
C GLU A 205 27.41 29.50 -6.22
N ALA A 206 26.39 30.18 -5.70
CA ALA A 206 25.81 29.90 -4.38
C ALA A 206 25.20 28.51 -4.32
N TYR A 207 24.44 28.10 -5.34
CA TYR A 207 23.85 26.75 -5.45
C TYR A 207 24.95 25.68 -5.54
N LEU A 208 25.98 25.88 -6.35
CA LEU A 208 27.11 24.96 -6.45
C LEU A 208 27.87 24.84 -5.12
N THR A 209 27.96 25.92 -4.36
CA THR A 209 28.55 25.93 -3.02
C THR A 209 27.76 25.06 -2.05
N LEU A 210 26.43 25.19 -2.04
CA LEU A 210 25.53 24.31 -1.29
C LEU A 210 25.72 22.84 -1.69
N GLN A 211 25.75 22.55 -2.98
CA GLN A 211 25.92 21.19 -3.49
C GLN A 211 27.29 20.61 -3.09
N LYS A 212 28.36 21.39 -3.13
CA LYS A 212 29.68 20.97 -2.70
C LYS A 212 29.69 20.63 -1.21
N GLN A 213 29.12 21.48 -0.35
CA GLN A 213 29.02 21.23 1.09
C GLN A 213 28.19 20.02 1.42
N SER A 214 27.09 19.77 0.69
CA SER A 214 26.27 18.55 0.82
C SER A 214 27.10 17.28 0.58
N ARG A 215 27.89 17.25 -0.49
CA ARG A 215 28.76 16.11 -0.83
C ARG A 215 29.91 15.91 0.18
N GLU A 216 30.60 16.97 0.53
CA GLU A 216 31.74 16.92 1.45
C GLU A 216 31.31 16.46 2.85
N ARG A 217 30.17 16.90 3.33
CA ARG A 217 29.64 16.57 4.66
C ARG A 217 28.76 15.31 4.68
N ARG A 218 28.47 14.71 3.51
CA ARG A 218 27.53 13.57 3.35
C ARG A 218 26.16 13.86 3.97
N LYS A 219 25.68 15.09 3.82
CA LYS A 219 24.36 15.54 4.27
C LYS A 219 23.50 15.95 3.08
N SER A 220 22.19 15.87 3.23
CA SER A 220 21.26 16.31 2.19
C SER A 220 21.38 17.82 1.95
N MET A 221 20.99 18.28 0.75
CA MET A 221 20.92 19.72 0.45
C MET A 221 19.99 20.46 1.44
N ARG A 222 18.91 19.81 1.88
CA ARG A 222 17.99 20.34 2.89
C ARG A 222 18.69 20.59 4.22
N GLU A 223 19.43 19.59 4.75
CA GLU A 223 20.15 19.77 6.03
C GLU A 223 21.20 20.88 5.99
N ILE A 224 21.87 21.05 4.84
CA ILE A 224 22.82 22.17 4.68
C ILE A 224 22.08 23.51 4.61
N ALA A 225 20.95 23.56 3.89
CA ALA A 225 20.13 24.75 3.80
C ALA A 225 19.57 25.17 5.16
N ASP A 226 19.01 24.23 5.93
CA ASP A 226 18.53 24.45 7.30
C ASP A 226 19.64 25.04 8.20
N ALA A 227 20.85 24.52 8.12
CA ALA A 227 21.98 25.02 8.91
C ALA A 227 22.35 26.45 8.53
N ILE A 228 22.25 26.83 7.25
CA ILE A 228 22.53 28.20 6.78
C ILE A 228 21.44 29.15 7.25
N LEU A 229 20.15 28.77 7.12
CA LEU A 229 19.04 29.57 7.60
C LEU A 229 19.12 29.80 9.10
N LEU A 230 19.38 28.77 9.88
CA LEU A 230 19.53 28.88 11.33
C LEU A 230 20.71 29.81 11.69
N SER A 231 21.85 29.73 10.98
CA SER A 231 23.00 30.64 11.19
C SER A 231 22.67 32.10 10.86
N ASP A 232 21.84 32.31 9.83
CA ASP A 232 21.40 33.66 9.45
C ASP A 232 20.43 34.26 10.46
N GLU A 233 19.47 33.49 10.96
CA GLU A 233 18.54 33.90 12.01
C GLU A 233 19.26 34.29 13.31
N ILE A 234 20.35 33.58 13.66
CA ILE A 234 21.15 33.89 14.83
C ILE A 234 21.94 35.22 14.63
N LYS A 235 22.41 35.48 13.40
CA LYS A 235 23.17 36.75 13.10
C LYS A 235 22.21 37.94 12.94
N HIS A 236 21.03 37.70 12.47
CA HIS A 236 20.01 38.71 12.13
C HIS A 236 18.67 38.37 12.75
N PRO A 237 18.53 38.44 14.12
CA PRO A 237 17.29 38.08 14.76
C PRO A 237 16.12 38.94 14.24
N PRO A 238 14.94 38.37 14.02
CA PRO A 238 13.78 39.18 13.68
C PRO A 238 13.46 40.16 14.78
N ALA A 239 13.12 41.41 14.39
CA ALA A 239 12.78 42.49 15.29
C ALA A 239 11.45 42.26 16.02
#